data_7d678a13677c273e383a15771a442baa
#
_entry.id   7d678a13677c273e383a15771a442baa
#
_cell.length_a   1.000
_cell.length_b   1.000
_cell.length_c   1.000
_cell.angle_alpha   90.00
_cell.angle_beta   90.00
_cell.angle_gamma   90.00
#
_symmetry.space_group_name_H-M   'P 1'
#
loop_
_entity.id
_entity.type
_entity.pdbx_description
1 polymer ?
#
loop_
_entity_poly.entity_id
_entity_poly.type
_entity_poly.pdbx_seq_one_letter_code
_entity_poly.pdbx_strand_id
1 'polypeptide(L)'
;MILEIFKDIVNSFNGLWRFKERGTSLEIITPFATTTHKFVSVFLTHRGSEFIVSDGGWIEGGYYDNDTDYESDCFNKIFFYYLNTYAIKETKNEHGVSFYFKKTENAIAVPSLVMDISNFISVIVSISDINFEVEKLAKEKFTSAASEYFHAMNYRGRLITNEYVEKQKQIRVNAIFEKNGQLTIVNCVTGSTYHYFRNSISKTNEVVVAAMEKLS
;
A
#
# COMPACT_ATOMS: atom_id res chain seq x y z
N MET A 1 32.18 -2.57 -30.78
CA MET A 1 32.07 -1.76 -29.55
C MET A 1 30.61 -1.67 -29.04
N ILE A 2 29.64 -0.98 -29.69
CA ILE A 2 28.24 -0.88 -29.15
C ILE A 2 27.57 -2.24 -29.06
N LEU A 3 27.70 -3.10 -30.06
CA LEU A 3 27.11 -4.44 -30.06
C LEU A 3 27.73 -5.36 -28.98
N GLU A 4 29.02 -5.20 -28.67
CA GLU A 4 29.69 -5.93 -27.60
C GLU A 4 29.17 -5.48 -26.24
N ILE A 5 29.05 -4.16 -26.03
CA ILE A 5 28.43 -3.62 -24.80
C ILE A 5 26.99 -4.15 -24.63
N PHE A 6 26.22 -4.22 -25.72
CA PHE A 6 24.85 -4.79 -25.66
C PHE A 6 24.86 -6.27 -25.23
N LYS A 7 25.78 -7.08 -25.79
CA LYS A 7 25.91 -8.49 -25.38
C LYS A 7 26.28 -8.62 -23.91
N ASP A 8 27.19 -7.79 -23.43
CA ASP A 8 27.58 -7.78 -22.00
C ASP A 8 26.43 -7.39 -21.10
N ILE A 9 25.61 -6.42 -21.49
CA ILE A 9 24.37 -6.06 -20.77
C ILE A 9 23.44 -7.26 -20.69
N VAL A 10 23.12 -7.90 -21.84
CA VAL A 10 22.22 -9.06 -21.88
C VAL A 10 22.75 -10.20 -21.01
N ASN A 11 24.04 -10.51 -21.10
CA ASN A 11 24.66 -11.56 -20.29
C ASN A 11 24.63 -11.24 -18.79
N SER A 12 24.84 -9.99 -18.42
CA SER A 12 24.76 -9.55 -17.02
C SER A 12 23.34 -9.71 -16.47
N PHE A 13 22.31 -9.36 -17.27
CA PHE A 13 20.92 -9.57 -16.87
C PHE A 13 20.53 -11.04 -16.72
N ASN A 14 21.02 -11.90 -17.60
CA ASN A 14 20.78 -13.34 -17.50
C ASN A 14 21.28 -13.94 -16.18
N GLY A 15 22.39 -13.46 -15.66
CA GLY A 15 22.95 -13.89 -14.38
C GLY A 15 22.22 -13.38 -13.13
N LEU A 16 21.33 -12.43 -13.28
CA LEU A 16 20.57 -11.85 -12.16
C LEU A 16 19.26 -12.59 -11.84
N TRP A 17 18.75 -13.39 -12.77
CA TRP A 17 17.57 -14.22 -12.54
C TRP A 17 17.92 -15.37 -11.60
N ARG A 18 17.10 -15.56 -10.57
CA ARG A 18 17.22 -16.64 -9.60
C ARG A 18 15.87 -17.32 -9.40
N PHE A 19 15.90 -18.52 -8.88
CA PHE A 19 14.67 -19.21 -8.50
C PHE A 19 14.86 -19.96 -7.17
N LYS A 20 13.73 -20.24 -6.52
CA LYS A 20 13.62 -21.11 -5.35
C LYS A 20 12.40 -21.98 -5.48
N GLU A 21 12.51 -23.23 -5.13
CA GLU A 21 11.37 -24.13 -5.02
C GLU A 21 10.57 -23.81 -3.74
N ARG A 22 9.24 -23.69 -3.90
CA ARG A 22 8.30 -23.40 -2.81
C ARG A 22 7.15 -24.39 -2.84
N GLY A 23 7.39 -25.62 -2.39
CA GLY A 23 6.42 -26.69 -2.46
C GLY A 23 6.02 -27.01 -3.91
N THR A 24 4.78 -26.72 -4.30
CA THR A 24 4.26 -26.92 -5.66
C THR A 24 4.46 -25.73 -6.59
N SER A 25 5.12 -24.66 -6.13
CA SER A 25 5.36 -23.43 -6.88
C SER A 25 6.85 -23.15 -7.01
N LEU A 26 7.21 -22.43 -8.06
CA LEU A 26 8.55 -21.92 -8.28
C LEU A 26 8.52 -20.40 -8.03
N GLU A 27 9.24 -19.93 -7.01
CA GLU A 27 9.53 -18.50 -6.83
C GLU A 27 10.59 -18.08 -7.84
N ILE A 28 10.27 -17.15 -8.71
CA ILE A 28 11.18 -16.54 -9.67
C ILE A 28 11.54 -15.15 -9.14
N ILE A 29 12.81 -14.96 -8.77
CA ILE A 29 13.36 -13.68 -8.33
C ILE A 29 13.88 -12.97 -9.56
N THR A 30 13.26 -11.84 -9.89
CA THR A 30 13.59 -11.06 -11.08
C THR A 30 14.76 -10.09 -10.80
N PRO A 31 15.42 -9.54 -11.82
CA PRO A 31 16.41 -8.48 -11.65
C PRO A 31 15.83 -7.10 -11.36
N PHE A 32 14.52 -6.99 -11.21
CA PHE A 32 13.84 -5.73 -10.89
C PHE A 32 13.79 -5.53 -9.39
N ALA A 33 14.11 -4.33 -8.93
CA ALA A 33 13.96 -3.93 -7.54
C ALA A 33 12.77 -2.97 -7.38
N THR A 34 12.10 -3.06 -6.24
CA THR A 34 11.08 -2.10 -5.81
C THR A 34 11.75 -0.83 -5.26
N THR A 35 10.97 0.23 -5.04
CA THR A 35 11.40 1.46 -4.34
C THR A 35 11.88 1.18 -2.92
N THR A 36 11.39 0.10 -2.31
CA THR A 36 11.83 -0.37 -0.98
C THR A 36 13.10 -1.25 -1.03
N HIS A 37 13.81 -1.27 -2.16
CA HIS A 37 15.07 -2.01 -2.38
C HIS A 37 14.96 -3.53 -2.29
N LYS A 38 13.76 -4.09 -2.40
CA LYS A 38 13.55 -5.54 -2.49
C LYS A 38 13.43 -5.99 -3.94
N PHE A 39 14.01 -7.15 -4.27
CA PHE A 39 13.83 -7.74 -5.58
C PHE A 39 12.38 -8.23 -5.74
N VAL A 40 11.81 -7.98 -6.92
CA VAL A 40 10.49 -8.48 -7.27
C VAL A 40 10.56 -9.98 -7.45
N SER A 41 9.71 -10.71 -6.73
CA SER A 41 9.50 -12.14 -6.87
C SER A 41 8.11 -12.44 -7.40
N VAL A 42 8.01 -13.38 -8.34
CA VAL A 42 6.74 -13.90 -8.85
C VAL A 42 6.72 -15.42 -8.66
N PHE A 43 5.51 -15.98 -8.54
CA PHE A 43 5.31 -17.40 -8.26
C PHE A 43 4.68 -18.07 -9.46
N LEU A 44 5.41 -19.03 -10.05
CA LEU A 44 4.92 -19.87 -11.13
C LEU A 44 4.40 -21.18 -10.55
N THR A 45 3.16 -21.49 -10.86
CA THR A 45 2.50 -22.76 -10.49
C THR A 45 1.90 -23.42 -11.73
N HIS A 46 1.96 -24.73 -11.82
CA HIS A 46 1.30 -25.51 -12.88
C HIS A 46 0.16 -26.32 -12.28
N ARG A 47 -1.07 -26.13 -12.80
CA ARG A 47 -2.26 -26.86 -12.35
C ARG A 47 -3.06 -27.35 -13.56
N GLY A 48 -3.16 -28.66 -13.71
CA GLY A 48 -3.79 -29.26 -14.89
C GLY A 48 -3.05 -28.86 -16.16
N SER A 49 -3.72 -28.19 -17.09
CA SER A 49 -3.11 -27.64 -18.32
C SER A 49 -2.66 -26.17 -18.17
N GLU A 50 -2.93 -25.52 -17.05
CA GLU A 50 -2.71 -24.08 -16.88
C GLU A 50 -1.42 -23.77 -16.13
N PHE A 51 -0.65 -22.82 -16.66
CA PHE A 51 0.43 -22.13 -15.97
C PHE A 51 -0.15 -20.87 -15.33
N ILE A 52 0.10 -20.69 -14.04
CA ILE A 52 -0.37 -19.55 -13.25
C ILE A 52 0.85 -18.80 -12.74
N VAL A 53 0.93 -17.51 -13.03
CA VAL A 53 1.95 -16.60 -12.49
C VAL A 53 1.27 -15.60 -11.57
N SER A 54 1.74 -15.49 -10.32
CA SER A 54 1.15 -14.61 -9.31
C SER A 54 2.20 -13.86 -8.51
N ASP A 55 1.75 -12.84 -7.74
CA ASP A 55 2.55 -12.14 -6.73
C ASP A 55 2.76 -12.96 -5.45
N GLY A 56 2.12 -14.12 -5.33
CA GLY A 56 2.17 -14.96 -4.13
C GLY A 56 1.48 -14.35 -2.90
N GLY A 57 0.68 -13.28 -3.07
CA GLY A 57 0.06 -12.51 -1.98
C GLY A 57 1.05 -11.60 -1.26
N TRP A 58 2.23 -11.37 -1.82
CA TRP A 58 3.30 -10.62 -1.16
C TRP A 58 3.07 -9.11 -1.13
N ILE A 59 2.25 -8.57 -2.05
CA ILE A 59 1.85 -7.16 -2.01
C ILE A 59 1.07 -6.88 -0.72
N GLU A 60 -0.01 -7.63 -0.47
CA GLU A 60 -0.82 -7.45 0.75
C GLU A 60 -0.21 -8.07 2.00
N GLY A 61 0.61 -9.10 1.84
CA GLY A 61 1.35 -9.73 2.93
C GLY A 61 2.49 -8.89 3.52
N GLY A 62 2.73 -7.69 2.98
CA GLY A 62 3.74 -6.75 3.49
C GLY A 62 5.18 -7.17 3.23
N TYR A 63 5.43 -8.11 2.32
CA TYR A 63 6.80 -8.55 2.01
C TYR A 63 7.66 -7.42 1.46
N TYR A 64 7.06 -6.49 0.73
CA TYR A 64 7.77 -5.37 0.11
C TYR A 64 7.88 -4.14 1.02
N ASP A 65 7.52 -4.24 2.31
CA ASP A 65 7.47 -3.12 3.27
C ASP A 65 6.61 -1.95 2.78
N ASN A 66 5.62 -2.26 1.94
CA ASN A 66 4.66 -1.29 1.42
C ASN A 66 3.43 -1.23 2.34
N ASP A 67 2.95 -0.02 2.57
CA ASP A 67 1.67 0.21 3.25
C ASP A 67 0.63 0.60 2.19
N THR A 68 -0.15 -0.39 1.78
CA THR A 68 -1.10 -0.22 0.68
C THR A 68 -2.33 0.52 1.18
N ASP A 69 -2.45 1.81 0.85
CA ASP A 69 -3.61 2.62 1.21
C ASP A 69 -4.73 2.49 0.17
N TYR A 70 -5.52 1.44 0.31
CA TYR A 70 -6.72 1.24 -0.52
C TYR A 70 -7.82 2.29 -0.29
N GLU A 71 -7.67 3.20 0.66
CA GLU A 71 -8.61 4.28 0.91
C GLU A 71 -8.34 5.52 0.03
N SER A 72 -7.15 5.62 -0.55
CA SER A 72 -6.77 6.70 -1.46
C SER A 72 -7.41 6.54 -2.84
N ASP A 73 -8.23 7.50 -3.27
CA ASP A 73 -8.80 7.53 -4.62
C ASP A 73 -7.73 7.56 -5.72
N CYS A 74 -6.61 8.23 -5.45
CA CYS A 74 -5.50 8.32 -6.40
C CYS A 74 -4.81 6.96 -6.55
N PHE A 75 -4.51 6.32 -5.41
CA PHE A 75 -3.97 4.97 -5.40
C PHE A 75 -4.88 4.00 -6.17
N ASN A 76 -6.18 3.97 -5.84
CA ASN A 76 -7.14 3.07 -6.46
C ASN A 76 -7.25 3.27 -7.98
N LYS A 77 -7.26 4.52 -8.46
CA LYS A 77 -7.27 4.79 -9.91
C LYS A 77 -6.06 4.20 -10.62
N ILE A 78 -4.87 4.38 -10.07
CA ILE A 78 -3.63 3.87 -10.65
C ILE A 78 -3.61 2.35 -10.53
N PHE A 79 -3.97 1.80 -9.37
CA PHE A 79 -4.04 0.37 -9.11
C PHE A 79 -4.94 -0.35 -10.13
N PHE A 80 -6.19 0.09 -10.27
CA PHE A 80 -7.13 -0.51 -11.22
C PHE A 80 -6.74 -0.28 -12.68
N TYR A 81 -6.10 0.86 -12.99
CA TYR A 81 -5.56 1.08 -14.33
C TYR A 81 -4.53 0.01 -14.70
N TYR A 82 -3.55 -0.26 -13.85
CA TYR A 82 -2.53 -1.27 -14.14
C TYR A 82 -3.07 -2.69 -14.08
N LEU A 83 -3.97 -2.99 -13.15
CA LEU A 83 -4.64 -4.28 -13.07
C LEU A 83 -5.37 -4.62 -14.38
N ASN A 84 -6.10 -3.64 -14.93
CA ASN A 84 -6.80 -3.80 -16.21
C ASN A 84 -5.85 -3.81 -17.41
N THR A 85 -4.85 -2.93 -17.44
CA THR A 85 -3.89 -2.82 -18.56
C THR A 85 -3.12 -4.12 -18.76
N TYR A 86 -2.69 -4.76 -17.68
CA TYR A 86 -2.02 -6.05 -17.72
C TYR A 86 -2.98 -7.25 -17.72
N ALA A 87 -4.30 -7.02 -17.70
CA ALA A 87 -5.33 -8.07 -17.59
C ALA A 87 -5.05 -9.03 -16.42
N ILE A 88 -4.66 -8.49 -15.28
CA ILE A 88 -4.39 -9.23 -14.04
C ILE A 88 -5.71 -9.50 -13.33
N LYS A 89 -5.85 -10.69 -12.76
CA LYS A 89 -7.00 -11.12 -11.96
C LYS A 89 -6.63 -11.13 -10.49
N GLU A 90 -7.61 -10.86 -9.66
CA GLU A 90 -7.50 -10.96 -8.20
C GLU A 90 -8.26 -12.19 -7.70
N THR A 91 -7.73 -12.83 -6.68
CA THR A 91 -8.44 -13.82 -5.85
C THR A 91 -8.00 -13.66 -4.40
N LYS A 92 -8.85 -14.07 -3.46
CA LYS A 92 -8.52 -14.03 -2.03
C LYS A 92 -8.42 -15.44 -1.47
N ASN A 93 -7.49 -15.62 -0.53
CA ASN A 93 -7.45 -16.86 0.25
C ASN A 93 -8.49 -16.83 1.39
N GLU A 94 -8.56 -17.91 2.16
CA GLU A 94 -9.46 -18.04 3.33
C GLU A 94 -9.19 -17.03 4.46
N HIS A 95 -8.00 -16.41 4.48
CA HIS A 95 -7.61 -15.37 5.44
C HIS A 95 -7.83 -13.95 4.89
N GLY A 96 -8.44 -13.81 3.71
CA GLY A 96 -8.75 -12.52 3.09
C GLY A 96 -7.58 -11.85 2.36
N VAL A 97 -6.40 -12.47 2.31
CA VAL A 97 -5.23 -11.93 1.58
C VAL A 97 -5.46 -12.07 0.09
N SER A 98 -5.31 -10.98 -0.66
CA SER A 98 -5.43 -10.96 -2.11
C SER A 98 -4.18 -11.50 -2.80
N PHE A 99 -4.41 -12.21 -3.88
CA PHE A 99 -3.40 -12.72 -4.81
C PHE A 99 -3.70 -12.17 -6.19
N TYR A 100 -2.72 -11.57 -6.81
CA TYR A 100 -2.81 -11.00 -8.16
C TYR A 100 -2.14 -11.94 -9.14
N PHE A 101 -2.87 -12.40 -10.16
CA PHE A 101 -2.38 -13.46 -11.04
C PHE A 101 -2.81 -13.33 -12.49
N LYS A 102 -2.04 -13.98 -13.35
CA LYS A 102 -2.40 -14.28 -14.75
C LYS A 102 -2.23 -15.77 -15.00
N LYS A 103 -2.96 -16.30 -15.98
CA LYS A 103 -2.84 -17.70 -16.37
C LYS A 103 -2.86 -17.90 -17.88
N THR A 104 -2.26 -18.98 -18.33
CA THR A 104 -2.20 -19.41 -19.72
C THR A 104 -2.02 -20.93 -19.82
N GLU A 105 -2.52 -21.53 -20.88
CA GLU A 105 -2.21 -22.94 -21.24
C GLU A 105 -0.96 -23.02 -22.12
N ASN A 106 -0.49 -21.90 -22.66
CA ASN A 106 0.66 -21.86 -23.55
C ASN A 106 1.95 -21.53 -22.78
N ALA A 107 2.84 -22.50 -22.64
CA ALA A 107 4.13 -22.34 -21.99
C ALA A 107 4.99 -21.20 -22.59
N ILE A 108 4.87 -20.96 -23.90
CA ILE A 108 5.63 -19.88 -24.59
C ILE A 108 5.20 -18.50 -24.09
N ALA A 109 3.97 -18.34 -23.61
CA ALA A 109 3.46 -17.08 -23.07
C ALA A 109 3.86 -16.80 -21.61
N VAL A 110 4.36 -17.80 -20.88
CA VAL A 110 4.73 -17.66 -19.45
C VAL A 110 5.70 -16.53 -19.19
N PRO A 111 6.78 -16.31 -19.98
CA PRO A 111 7.68 -15.18 -19.77
C PRO A 111 6.97 -13.81 -19.81
N SER A 112 5.98 -13.64 -20.70
CA SER A 112 5.19 -12.41 -20.75
C SER A 112 4.36 -12.21 -19.47
N LEU A 113 3.77 -13.29 -18.94
CA LEU A 113 3.03 -13.22 -17.68
C LEU A 113 3.95 -12.84 -16.51
N VAL A 114 5.16 -13.38 -16.48
CA VAL A 114 6.19 -13.04 -15.48
C VAL A 114 6.51 -11.54 -15.53
N MET A 115 6.69 -10.99 -16.73
CA MET A 115 6.97 -9.55 -16.91
C MET A 115 5.78 -8.68 -16.48
N ASP A 116 4.57 -9.04 -16.85
CA ASP A 116 3.37 -8.28 -16.51
C ASP A 116 3.15 -8.22 -14.99
N ILE A 117 3.24 -9.37 -14.29
CA ILE A 117 3.11 -9.43 -12.82
C ILE A 117 4.26 -8.68 -12.16
N SER A 118 5.50 -8.80 -12.66
CA SER A 118 6.66 -8.08 -12.11
C SER A 118 6.52 -6.56 -12.23
N ASN A 119 6.07 -6.07 -13.39
CA ASN A 119 5.81 -4.65 -13.60
C ASN A 119 4.69 -4.16 -12.68
N PHE A 120 3.61 -4.93 -12.55
CA PHE A 120 2.51 -4.61 -11.65
C PHE A 120 2.99 -4.47 -10.21
N ILE A 121 3.74 -5.44 -9.69
CA ILE A 121 4.30 -5.38 -8.33
C ILE A 121 5.16 -4.12 -8.16
N SER A 122 6.08 -3.84 -9.10
CA SER A 122 6.96 -2.67 -9.02
C SER A 122 6.19 -1.36 -8.96
N VAL A 123 5.13 -1.23 -9.77
CA VAL A 123 4.30 -0.01 -9.79
C VAL A 123 3.50 0.12 -8.49
N ILE A 124 2.84 -0.96 -8.04
CA ILE A 124 1.99 -0.90 -6.84
C ILE A 124 2.82 -0.56 -5.60
N VAL A 125 3.99 -1.17 -5.44
CA VAL A 125 4.89 -0.83 -4.33
C VAL A 125 5.35 0.62 -4.42
N SER A 126 5.69 1.11 -5.62
CA SER A 126 6.15 2.49 -5.80
C SER A 126 5.06 3.52 -5.47
N ILE A 127 3.82 3.30 -5.89
CA ILE A 127 2.72 4.24 -5.60
C ILE A 127 2.28 4.19 -4.14
N SER A 128 2.38 3.03 -3.49
CA SER A 128 2.11 2.91 -2.05
C SER A 128 3.09 3.78 -1.24
N ASP A 129 4.36 3.72 -1.61
CA ASP A 129 5.43 4.50 -0.96
C ASP A 129 5.21 6.02 -1.14
N ILE A 130 4.91 6.45 -2.37
CA ILE A 130 4.63 7.87 -2.68
C ILE A 130 3.40 8.39 -1.91
N ASN A 131 2.32 7.64 -1.87
CA ASN A 131 1.10 8.05 -1.17
C ASN A 131 1.32 8.18 0.34
N PHE A 132 2.05 7.27 0.94
CA PHE A 132 2.40 7.31 2.36
C PHE A 132 3.18 8.60 2.72
N GLU A 133 4.19 8.96 1.94
CA GLU A 133 4.98 10.19 2.16
C GLU A 133 4.11 11.46 2.04
N VAL A 134 3.25 11.55 1.04
CA VAL A 134 2.37 12.71 0.83
C VAL A 134 1.36 12.86 1.97
N GLU A 135 0.73 11.78 2.39
CA GLU A 135 -0.23 11.79 3.50
C GLU A 135 0.44 12.13 4.83
N LYS A 136 1.61 11.56 5.11
CA LYS A 136 2.39 11.86 6.31
C LYS A 136 2.72 13.34 6.39
N LEU A 137 3.23 13.93 5.30
CA LEU A 137 3.52 15.36 5.23
C LEU A 137 2.27 16.22 5.39
N ALA A 138 1.13 15.83 4.83
CA ALA A 138 -0.13 16.55 5.00
C ALA A 138 -0.64 16.50 6.44
N LYS A 139 -0.58 15.33 7.08
CA LYS A 139 -0.94 15.15 8.50
C LYS A 139 -0.02 15.96 9.42
N GLU A 140 1.29 15.94 9.19
CA GLU A 140 2.26 16.70 9.98
C GLU A 140 2.01 18.22 9.87
N LYS A 141 1.81 18.76 8.66
CA LYS A 141 1.48 20.17 8.43
C LYS A 141 0.16 20.57 9.10
N PHE A 142 -0.87 19.75 8.96
CA PHE A 142 -2.16 19.99 9.60
C PHE A 142 -2.03 19.98 11.12
N THR A 143 -1.32 19.00 11.67
CA THR A 143 -1.11 18.84 13.10
C THR A 143 -0.38 20.06 13.68
N SER A 144 0.65 20.57 13.00
CA SER A 144 1.38 21.78 13.38
C SER A 144 0.47 23.01 13.35
N ALA A 145 -0.26 23.23 12.26
CA ALA A 145 -1.16 24.38 12.12
C ALA A 145 -2.33 24.33 13.13
N ALA A 146 -2.88 23.16 13.39
CA ALA A 146 -3.93 22.96 14.41
C ALA A 146 -3.38 23.28 15.82
N SER A 147 -2.15 22.84 16.13
CA SER A 147 -1.50 23.13 17.40
C SER A 147 -1.34 24.65 17.61
N GLU A 148 -0.78 25.34 16.63
CA GLU A 148 -0.58 26.78 16.68
C GLU A 148 -1.90 27.53 16.89
N TYR A 149 -2.94 27.13 16.13
CA TYR A 149 -4.28 27.72 16.26
C TYR A 149 -4.87 27.54 17.67
N PHE A 150 -4.88 26.31 18.20
CA PHE A 150 -5.46 26.04 19.50
C PHE A 150 -4.64 26.66 20.65
N HIS A 151 -3.31 26.75 20.54
CA HIS A 151 -2.48 27.46 21.49
C HIS A 151 -2.77 28.95 21.47
N ALA A 152 -2.93 29.56 20.30
CA ALA A 152 -3.29 31.00 20.18
C ALA A 152 -4.68 31.28 20.79
N MET A 153 -5.60 30.30 20.78
CA MET A 153 -6.93 30.42 21.40
C MET A 153 -6.94 30.08 22.90
N ASN A 154 -5.78 29.97 23.54
CA ASN A 154 -5.61 29.62 24.96
C ASN A 154 -6.17 28.25 25.35
N TYR A 155 -6.23 27.31 24.41
CA TYR A 155 -6.48 25.92 24.75
C TYR A 155 -5.21 25.31 25.37
N ARG A 156 -5.35 24.74 26.56
CA ARG A 156 -4.31 23.94 27.17
C ARG A 156 -4.49 22.51 26.67
N GLY A 157 -3.53 22.02 25.91
CA GLY A 157 -3.63 20.66 25.43
C GLY A 157 -2.30 20.15 24.95
N ARG A 158 -2.21 18.84 24.91
CA ARG A 158 -1.07 18.13 24.41
C ARG A 158 -1.39 17.68 22.99
N LEU A 159 -0.60 18.11 22.03
CA LEU A 159 -0.68 17.58 20.69
C LEU A 159 -0.29 16.11 20.71
N ILE A 160 -1.25 15.26 20.40
CA ILE A 160 -1.06 13.82 20.41
C ILE A 160 -1.15 13.35 18.97
N THR A 161 0.00 13.20 18.32
CA THR A 161 0.06 12.57 17.01
C THR A 161 -0.16 11.09 17.16
N ASN A 162 -1.27 10.58 16.60
CA ASN A 162 -1.61 9.15 16.57
C ASN A 162 -1.73 8.46 17.93
N GLU A 163 -2.12 9.15 18.99
CA GLU A 163 -2.43 8.45 20.24
C GLU A 163 -3.82 7.79 20.20
N TYR A 164 -3.89 6.69 20.86
CA TYR A 164 -5.14 5.96 21.05
C TYR A 164 -5.90 6.54 22.24
N VAL A 165 -7.19 6.79 22.09
CA VAL A 165 -8.08 7.23 23.16
C VAL A 165 -8.21 6.15 24.26
N GLU A 166 -7.88 4.90 23.91
CA GLU A 166 -7.90 3.76 24.83
C GLU A 166 -6.60 2.95 24.83
N LYS A 167 -6.34 2.30 26.00
CA LYS A 167 -5.26 1.30 26.14
C LYS A 167 -5.37 0.13 25.14
N GLN A 168 -6.55 -0.12 24.59
CA GLN A 168 -6.80 -1.21 23.63
C GLN A 168 -6.53 -0.82 22.16
N LYS A 169 -6.06 0.38 21.90
CA LYS A 169 -5.58 0.83 20.58
C LYS A 169 -6.63 0.79 19.45
N GLN A 170 -7.92 0.93 19.75
CA GLN A 170 -8.98 0.87 18.74
C GLN A 170 -9.38 2.22 18.17
N ILE A 171 -9.18 3.32 18.92
CA ILE A 171 -9.60 4.67 18.51
C ILE A 171 -8.39 5.59 18.49
N ARG A 172 -8.06 6.11 17.31
CA ARG A 172 -6.99 7.08 17.11
C ARG A 172 -7.56 8.45 16.77
N VAL A 173 -7.02 9.48 17.41
CA VAL A 173 -7.33 10.89 17.08
C VAL A 173 -6.04 11.66 16.83
N ASN A 174 -6.11 12.74 16.06
CA ASN A 174 -4.92 13.54 15.74
C ASN A 174 -4.52 14.47 16.88
N ALA A 175 -5.48 15.03 17.61
CA ALA A 175 -5.19 15.86 18.76
C ALA A 175 -6.36 15.90 19.76
N ILE A 176 -6.05 16.08 21.05
CA ILE A 176 -7.01 16.37 22.11
C ILE A 176 -6.57 17.63 22.83
N PHE A 177 -7.47 18.59 22.95
CA PHE A 177 -7.24 19.86 23.69
C PHE A 177 -8.25 19.99 24.81
N GLU A 178 -7.83 20.60 25.90
CA GLU A 178 -8.68 20.90 27.03
C GLU A 178 -8.76 22.42 27.26
N LYS A 179 -9.97 22.91 27.50
CA LYS A 179 -10.24 24.28 27.94
C LYS A 179 -11.38 24.28 28.94
N ASN A 180 -11.12 24.77 30.16
CA ASN A 180 -12.12 24.87 31.22
C ASN A 180 -12.83 23.54 31.55
N GLY A 181 -12.11 22.43 31.51
CA GLY A 181 -12.68 21.09 31.70
C GLY A 181 -13.42 20.50 30.50
N GLN A 182 -13.48 21.22 29.39
CA GLN A 182 -14.05 20.70 28.14
C GLN A 182 -12.96 20.15 27.24
N LEU A 183 -13.15 18.91 26.79
CA LEU A 183 -12.29 18.26 25.84
C LEU A 183 -12.71 18.58 24.40
N THR A 184 -11.74 18.94 23.56
CA THR A 184 -11.93 19.12 22.12
C THR A 184 -11.08 18.10 21.39
N ILE A 185 -11.74 17.22 20.65
CA ILE A 185 -11.09 16.21 19.84
C ILE A 185 -10.96 16.76 18.41
N VAL A 186 -9.74 16.70 17.89
CA VAL A 186 -9.45 17.15 16.53
C VAL A 186 -8.96 15.96 15.72
N ASN A 187 -9.60 15.74 14.58
CA ASN A 187 -9.17 14.73 13.62
C ASN A 187 -8.96 15.36 12.25
N CYS A 188 -7.84 15.01 11.61
CA CYS A 188 -7.49 15.51 10.29
C CYS A 188 -8.30 14.76 9.24
N VAL A 189 -9.02 15.48 8.40
CA VAL A 189 -9.68 14.95 7.22
C VAL A 189 -8.90 15.42 6.01
N THR A 190 -8.19 14.52 5.36
CA THR A 190 -7.47 14.77 4.11
C THR A 190 -8.16 14.05 2.98
N GLY A 191 -8.24 14.66 1.81
CA GLY A 191 -8.81 14.02 0.63
C GLY A 191 -8.69 14.90 -0.60
N SER A 192 -8.35 14.27 -1.74
CA SER A 192 -8.17 14.95 -3.02
C SER A 192 -9.46 15.05 -3.84
N THR A 193 -10.49 14.28 -3.50
CA THR A 193 -11.78 14.27 -4.19
C THR A 193 -12.95 14.46 -3.23
N TYR A 194 -14.09 14.95 -3.74
CA TYR A 194 -15.32 15.13 -2.96
C TYR A 194 -15.80 13.82 -2.31
N HIS A 195 -15.69 12.70 -3.02
CA HIS A 195 -16.13 11.40 -2.52
C HIS A 195 -15.25 10.91 -1.36
N TYR A 196 -13.93 11.00 -1.51
CA TYR A 196 -12.96 10.67 -0.47
C TYR A 196 -13.17 11.55 0.77
N PHE A 197 -13.28 12.86 0.57
CA PHE A 197 -13.50 13.81 1.65
C PHE A 197 -14.79 13.50 2.43
N ARG A 198 -15.88 13.16 1.75
CA ARG A 198 -17.15 12.77 2.37
C ARG A 198 -17.02 11.49 3.20
N ASN A 199 -16.34 10.47 2.69
CA ASN A 199 -16.11 9.21 3.40
C ASN A 199 -15.22 9.43 4.62
N SER A 200 -14.17 10.26 4.50
CA SER A 200 -13.30 10.61 5.60
C SER A 200 -14.03 11.36 6.71
N ILE A 201 -14.96 12.25 6.37
CA ILE A 201 -15.83 12.92 7.35
C ILE A 201 -16.70 11.90 8.08
N SER A 202 -17.32 10.96 7.37
CA SER A 202 -18.16 9.93 7.99
C SER A 202 -17.39 9.10 8.99
N LYS A 203 -16.22 8.58 8.61
CA LYS A 203 -15.33 7.83 9.50
C LYS A 203 -14.84 8.67 10.69
N THR A 204 -14.51 9.94 10.45
CA THR A 204 -14.11 10.86 11.53
C THR A 204 -15.23 11.05 12.53
N ASN A 205 -16.47 11.21 12.10
CA ASN A 205 -17.62 11.31 12.99
C ASN A 205 -17.81 10.06 13.84
N GLU A 206 -17.66 8.86 13.28
CA GLU A 206 -17.72 7.60 14.01
C GLU A 206 -16.63 7.54 15.09
N VAL A 207 -15.39 7.92 14.75
CA VAL A 207 -14.26 7.98 15.70
C VAL A 207 -14.49 8.99 16.80
N VAL A 208 -15.02 10.19 16.48
CA VAL A 208 -15.30 11.26 17.45
C VAL A 208 -16.41 10.81 18.41
N VAL A 209 -17.51 10.26 17.90
CA VAL A 209 -18.61 9.77 18.73
C VAL A 209 -18.12 8.68 19.68
N ALA A 210 -17.41 7.67 19.17
CA ALA A 210 -16.86 6.61 19.99
C ALA A 210 -15.83 7.11 21.04
N ALA A 211 -15.05 8.14 20.70
CA ALA A 211 -14.13 8.77 21.65
C ALA A 211 -14.86 9.56 22.74
N MET A 212 -15.95 10.27 22.40
CA MET A 212 -16.77 11.01 23.37
C MET A 212 -17.48 10.11 24.34
N GLU A 213 -18.03 8.97 23.89
CA GLU A 213 -18.67 7.97 24.76
C GLU A 213 -17.73 7.36 25.81
N LYS A 214 -16.43 7.39 25.56
CA LYS A 214 -15.42 6.80 26.43
C LYS A 214 -14.68 7.81 27.31
N LEU A 215 -14.76 9.08 26.98
CA LEU A 215 -14.17 10.16 27.77
C LEU A 215 -15.20 10.84 28.69
N SER A 216 -16.48 10.53 28.52
CA SER A 216 -17.59 10.93 29.43
C SER A 216 -17.73 9.95 30.59
#